data_333ce119d98a7299c856be3c5c72fe5e
#
_entry.id   333ce119d98a7299c856be3c5c72fe5e
#
_cell.length_a   1.000
_cell.length_b   1.000
_cell.length_c   1.000
_cell.angle_alpha   90.00
_cell.angle_beta   90.00
_cell.angle_gamma   90.00
#
_symmetry.space_group_name_H-M   'P 1'
#
loop_
_entity.id
_entity.type
_entity.pdbx_description
1 polymer ?
#
loop_
_entity_poly.entity_id
_entity_poly.type
_entity_poly.pdbx_seq_one_letter_code
_entity_poly.pdbx_strand_id
1 'polypeptide(L)'
;LVVVLFFTQQNKESERDSDVAEIQEEEEKEIVDLSSLSSTSAVLIDLDSGETLAEKNQSQIVYPASLTKMMTVLVALENIEDINASVTLPEDIFPALQEEGASMAGFEPGETATYKDLLYGAILPSGGECCIALAKNISGTEEAFVAKMNEKAVGLGMKHTHFTNTTGLQDVDHYSSVEDLGILLKEALKNQTFHEIFTTDTYSVPPTNLHPEGFTFHS
;
A
#
# COMPACT_ATOMS: atom_id res chain seq x y z
N LEU A 1 7.83 -14.26 -3.89
CA LEU A 1 8.15 -12.92 -3.39
C LEU A 1 8.01 -11.91 -4.53
N VAL A 2 7.21 -10.90 -4.33
CA VAL A 2 7.05 -9.75 -5.24
C VAL A 2 7.88 -8.60 -4.68
N VAL A 3 8.64 -7.94 -5.52
CA VAL A 3 9.43 -6.76 -5.16
C VAL A 3 9.05 -5.60 -6.07
N VAL A 4 8.68 -4.47 -5.47
CA VAL A 4 8.51 -3.19 -6.14
C VAL A 4 9.53 -2.25 -5.53
N LEU A 5 10.44 -1.72 -6.35
CA LEU A 5 11.52 -0.85 -5.93
C LEU A 5 11.29 0.54 -6.48
N PHE A 6 11.55 1.55 -5.67
CA PHE A 6 11.49 2.95 -6.06
C PHE A 6 12.82 3.62 -5.80
N PHE A 7 13.18 4.52 -6.69
CA PHE A 7 14.40 5.29 -6.60
C PHE A 7 14.09 6.78 -6.75
N THR A 8 14.71 7.61 -5.92
CA THR A 8 14.69 9.08 -6.06
C THR A 8 16.10 9.56 -6.26
N GLN A 9 16.36 10.26 -7.35
CA GLN A 9 17.65 10.88 -7.60
C GLN A 9 17.72 12.20 -6.83
N GLN A 10 18.59 12.29 -5.79
CA GLN A 10 18.88 13.57 -5.18
C GLN A 10 19.80 14.36 -6.13
N ASN A 11 19.26 15.38 -6.80
CA ASN A 11 20.04 16.34 -7.53
C ASN A 11 20.99 17.07 -6.56
N LYS A 12 22.29 16.78 -6.64
CA LYS A 12 23.32 17.68 -6.14
C LYS A 12 23.42 18.84 -7.12
N GLU A 13 22.78 19.95 -6.81
CA GLU A 13 23.14 21.24 -7.41
C GLU A 13 24.61 21.53 -7.09
N SER A 14 25.47 21.35 -8.08
CA SER A 14 26.81 21.95 -8.07
C SER A 14 26.76 23.20 -8.93
N GLU A 15 26.83 24.37 -8.29
CA GLU A 15 27.14 25.61 -8.94
C GLU A 15 28.40 25.42 -9.78
N ARG A 16 28.30 25.56 -11.09
CA ARG A 16 29.43 25.84 -11.99
C ARG A 16 29.08 26.95 -12.95
N ASP A 17 29.90 27.92 -12.86
CA ASP A 17 30.00 29.12 -13.64
C ASP A 17 30.19 28.85 -15.14
N SER A 18 29.66 29.77 -15.92
CA SER A 18 29.61 30.02 -17.34
C SER A 18 30.66 29.43 -18.28
N ASP A 19 30.17 29.22 -19.52
CA ASP A 19 30.84 29.11 -20.81
C ASP A 19 31.62 27.80 -21.06
N VAL A 20 30.99 26.86 -21.80
CA VAL A 20 31.55 26.23 -23.00
C VAL A 20 30.47 25.25 -23.58
N ALA A 21 30.24 25.36 -24.89
CA ALA A 21 29.60 24.44 -25.84
C ALA A 21 28.79 23.23 -25.28
N GLU A 22 27.50 23.18 -25.67
CA GLU A 22 26.65 22.00 -25.59
C GLU A 22 27.35 20.76 -26.18
N ILE A 23 28.01 20.00 -25.33
CA ILE A 23 28.18 18.55 -25.53
C ILE A 23 26.99 17.97 -24.83
N GLN A 24 26.01 17.46 -25.57
CA GLN A 24 25.01 16.52 -25.04
C GLN A 24 25.79 15.27 -24.59
N GLU A 25 26.20 15.24 -23.31
CA GLU A 25 26.48 13.99 -22.64
C GLU A 25 25.12 13.22 -22.62
N GLU A 26 24.97 12.26 -23.54
CA GLU A 26 24.03 11.15 -23.31
C GLU A 26 24.48 10.52 -22.00
N GLU A 27 23.77 10.82 -20.88
CA GLU A 27 23.94 10.07 -19.64
C GLU A 27 23.72 8.58 -20.00
N GLU A 28 24.77 7.78 -19.98
CA GLU A 28 24.67 6.33 -20.08
C GLU A 28 23.71 5.88 -18.95
N LYS A 29 22.46 5.56 -19.30
CA LYS A 29 21.49 4.98 -18.36
C LYS A 29 22.12 3.72 -17.77
N GLU A 30 22.47 3.76 -16.51
CA GLU A 30 22.98 2.61 -15.77
C GLU A 30 21.96 1.49 -15.87
N ILE A 31 22.31 0.39 -16.56
CA ILE A 31 21.41 -0.75 -16.73
C ILE A 31 21.36 -1.49 -15.41
N VAL A 32 20.25 -1.36 -14.69
CA VAL A 32 19.99 -2.11 -13.46
C VAL A 32 19.54 -3.53 -13.84
N ASP A 33 20.37 -4.54 -13.52
CA ASP A 33 20.04 -5.93 -13.77
C ASP A 33 19.29 -6.56 -12.58
N LEU A 34 18.01 -6.89 -12.78
CA LEU A 34 17.17 -7.56 -11.79
C LEU A 34 17.24 -9.09 -11.88
N SER A 35 18.03 -9.66 -12.78
CA SER A 35 18.09 -11.13 -13.01
C SER A 35 18.59 -11.88 -11.78
N SER A 36 19.46 -11.25 -10.98
CA SER A 36 20.06 -11.83 -9.76
C SER A 36 19.08 -11.88 -8.58
N LEU A 37 17.94 -11.19 -8.65
CA LEU A 37 16.94 -11.24 -7.59
C LEU A 37 16.29 -12.61 -7.50
N SER A 38 16.12 -13.14 -6.30
CA SER A 38 15.39 -14.38 -6.04
C SER A 38 13.87 -14.27 -6.27
N SER A 39 13.35 -13.05 -6.38
CA SER A 39 11.95 -12.78 -6.71
C SER A 39 11.62 -13.28 -8.12
N THR A 40 10.43 -13.83 -8.32
CA THR A 40 9.93 -14.24 -9.64
C THR A 40 9.60 -13.05 -10.52
N SER A 41 9.13 -11.97 -9.92
CA SER A 41 8.75 -10.74 -10.60
C SER A 41 9.25 -9.52 -9.82
N ALA A 42 9.70 -8.47 -10.51
CA ALA A 42 10.19 -7.23 -9.92
C ALA A 42 10.05 -6.07 -10.91
N VAL A 43 9.89 -4.86 -10.39
CA VAL A 43 9.95 -3.61 -11.15
C VAL A 43 10.69 -2.56 -10.33
N LEU A 44 11.54 -1.78 -11.01
CA LEU A 44 12.20 -0.59 -10.45
C LEU A 44 11.68 0.62 -11.19
N ILE A 45 11.16 1.58 -10.43
CA ILE A 45 10.54 2.80 -10.96
C ILE A 45 11.23 4.00 -10.34
N ASP A 46 11.60 4.96 -11.17
CA ASP A 46 11.98 6.29 -10.75
C ASP A 46 10.73 7.07 -10.34
N LEU A 47 10.67 7.57 -9.11
CA LEU A 47 9.49 8.26 -8.59
C LEU A 47 9.33 9.67 -9.15
N ASP A 48 10.42 10.33 -9.52
CA ASP A 48 10.40 11.71 -10.00
C ASP A 48 9.93 11.76 -11.45
N SER A 49 10.52 10.94 -12.33
CA SER A 49 10.13 10.84 -13.74
C SER A 49 8.94 9.91 -13.99
N GLY A 50 8.77 8.91 -13.12
CA GLY A 50 7.81 7.82 -13.28
C GLY A 50 8.21 6.77 -14.32
N GLU A 51 9.46 6.82 -14.78
CA GLU A 51 10.01 5.85 -15.74
C GLU A 51 10.30 4.51 -15.08
N THR A 52 10.03 3.40 -15.78
CA THR A 52 10.51 2.09 -15.37
C THR A 52 11.98 1.95 -15.74
N LEU A 53 12.85 1.85 -14.74
CA LEU A 53 14.30 1.73 -14.91
C LEU A 53 14.74 0.29 -15.19
N ALA A 54 14.05 -0.69 -14.58
CA ALA A 54 14.31 -2.11 -14.79
C ALA A 54 13.07 -2.94 -14.48
N GLU A 55 12.97 -4.11 -15.12
CA GLU A 55 11.84 -5.00 -14.97
C GLU A 55 12.23 -6.48 -15.05
N LYS A 56 11.46 -7.32 -14.35
CA LYS A 56 11.54 -8.77 -14.40
C LYS A 56 10.14 -9.34 -14.32
N ASN A 57 9.64 -9.96 -15.42
CA ASN A 57 8.29 -10.53 -15.49
C ASN A 57 7.19 -9.57 -15.00
N GLN A 58 7.26 -8.29 -15.37
CA GLN A 58 6.44 -7.23 -14.78
C GLN A 58 4.94 -7.44 -14.95
N SER A 59 4.50 -7.99 -16.08
CA SER A 59 3.07 -8.23 -16.38
C SER A 59 2.60 -9.65 -15.99
N GLN A 60 3.48 -10.46 -15.36
CA GLN A 60 3.09 -11.78 -14.90
C GLN A 60 2.05 -11.66 -13.77
N ILE A 61 0.96 -12.43 -13.88
CA ILE A 61 -0.04 -12.53 -12.84
C ILE A 61 0.58 -13.15 -11.58
N VAL A 62 0.38 -12.47 -10.46
CA VAL A 62 0.83 -12.87 -9.12
C VAL A 62 -0.29 -12.68 -8.12
N TYR A 63 -0.23 -13.41 -7.02
CA TYR A 63 -1.09 -13.16 -5.86
C TYR A 63 -0.43 -12.04 -5.02
N PRO A 64 -1.09 -10.86 -4.89
CA PRO A 64 -0.47 -9.69 -4.25
C PRO A 64 -0.31 -9.85 -2.73
N ALA A 65 -1.06 -10.75 -2.09
CA ALA A 65 -1.10 -10.91 -0.65
C ALA A 65 -1.30 -9.55 0.04
N SER A 66 -0.55 -9.26 1.11
CA SER A 66 -0.69 -8.01 1.88
C SER A 66 -0.40 -6.72 1.09
N LEU A 67 0.19 -6.78 -0.11
CA LEU A 67 0.31 -5.60 -0.97
C LEU A 67 -1.06 -5.05 -1.41
N THR A 68 -2.12 -5.85 -1.36
CA THR A 68 -3.52 -5.44 -1.50
C THR A 68 -3.87 -4.27 -0.57
N LYS A 69 -3.31 -4.23 0.64
CA LYS A 69 -3.61 -3.23 1.66
C LYS A 69 -3.21 -1.81 1.26
N MET A 70 -2.29 -1.67 0.29
CA MET A 70 -2.01 -0.37 -0.32
C MET A 70 -3.25 0.21 -1.01
N MET A 71 -4.00 -0.61 -1.77
CA MET A 71 -5.26 -0.19 -2.39
C MET A 71 -6.33 0.09 -1.35
N THR A 72 -6.44 -0.77 -0.34
CA THR A 72 -7.41 -0.59 0.76
C THR A 72 -7.19 0.75 1.47
N VAL A 73 -5.94 1.06 1.85
CA VAL A 73 -5.61 2.33 2.52
C VAL A 73 -5.78 3.53 1.60
N LEU A 74 -5.39 3.44 0.32
CA LEU A 74 -5.60 4.52 -0.64
C LEU A 74 -7.08 4.84 -0.82
N VAL A 75 -7.91 3.83 -1.07
CA VAL A 75 -9.37 4.01 -1.22
C VAL A 75 -10.01 4.51 0.08
N ALA A 76 -9.55 4.04 1.25
CA ALA A 76 -10.01 4.55 2.53
C ALA A 76 -9.72 6.04 2.68
N LEU A 77 -8.49 6.48 2.42
CA LEU A 77 -8.09 7.89 2.50
C LEU A 77 -8.88 8.81 1.56
N GLU A 78 -9.29 8.29 0.41
CA GLU A 78 -10.12 9.05 -0.55
C GLU A 78 -11.60 9.19 -0.13
N ASN A 79 -12.06 8.39 0.84
CA ASN A 79 -13.45 8.37 1.29
C ASN A 79 -13.63 8.78 2.76
N ILE A 80 -12.57 9.00 3.53
CA ILE A 80 -12.62 9.46 4.91
C ILE A 80 -12.58 11.00 4.93
N GLU A 81 -13.57 11.63 5.58
CA GLU A 81 -13.60 13.09 5.74
C GLU A 81 -12.69 13.57 6.89
N ASP A 82 -12.65 12.81 8.00
CA ASP A 82 -11.81 13.10 9.17
C ASP A 82 -11.14 11.83 9.68
N ILE A 83 -9.84 11.72 9.46
CA ILE A 83 -9.05 10.56 9.91
C ILE A 83 -8.98 10.41 11.42
N ASN A 84 -9.30 11.46 12.18
CA ASN A 84 -9.32 11.43 13.66
C ASN A 84 -10.71 11.05 14.21
N ALA A 85 -11.72 10.89 13.36
CA ALA A 85 -13.02 10.40 13.78
C ALA A 85 -12.93 8.99 14.34
N SER A 86 -13.66 8.74 15.43
CA SER A 86 -13.72 7.43 16.08
C SER A 86 -14.58 6.46 15.30
N VAL A 87 -14.12 5.22 15.22
CA VAL A 87 -14.82 4.08 14.62
C VAL A 87 -14.72 2.87 15.53
N THR A 88 -15.70 1.98 15.45
CA THR A 88 -15.70 0.73 16.21
C THR A 88 -15.40 -0.44 15.27
N LEU A 89 -14.51 -1.33 15.69
CA LEU A 89 -14.23 -2.56 14.95
C LEU A 89 -15.38 -3.54 15.13
N PRO A 90 -16.06 -3.98 14.04
CA PRO A 90 -17.17 -4.91 14.12
C PRO A 90 -16.72 -6.27 14.70
N GLU A 91 -17.49 -6.83 15.64
CA GLU A 91 -17.13 -8.10 16.29
C GLU A 91 -17.15 -9.29 15.33
N ASP A 92 -18.03 -9.25 14.33
CA ASP A 92 -18.30 -10.34 13.38
C ASP A 92 -17.16 -10.60 12.39
N ILE A 93 -16.17 -9.72 12.29
CA ILE A 93 -15.04 -9.87 11.36
C ILE A 93 -13.93 -10.80 11.90
N PHE A 94 -13.79 -10.92 13.21
CA PHE A 94 -12.67 -11.60 13.85
C PHE A 94 -12.64 -13.12 13.66
N PRO A 95 -13.77 -13.87 13.78
CA PRO A 95 -13.73 -15.31 13.63
C PRO A 95 -13.18 -15.79 12.30
N ALA A 96 -13.60 -15.18 11.19
CA ALA A 96 -13.14 -15.53 9.85
C ALA A 96 -11.63 -15.22 9.67
N LEU A 97 -11.18 -14.04 10.11
CA LEU A 97 -9.77 -13.65 10.04
C LEU A 97 -8.85 -14.61 10.82
N GLN A 98 -9.30 -15.07 11.99
CA GLN A 98 -8.56 -16.05 12.80
C GLN A 98 -8.51 -17.43 12.13
N GLU A 99 -9.62 -17.90 11.57
CA GLU A 99 -9.70 -19.17 10.85
C GLU A 99 -8.79 -19.19 9.61
N GLU A 100 -8.72 -18.08 8.89
CA GLU A 100 -7.90 -17.92 7.70
C GLU A 100 -6.42 -17.58 8.01
N GLY A 101 -6.06 -17.39 9.28
CA GLY A 101 -4.70 -17.08 9.71
C GLY A 101 -4.23 -15.72 9.23
N ALA A 102 -5.12 -14.74 9.14
CA ALA A 102 -4.78 -13.38 8.75
C ALA A 102 -3.80 -12.73 9.73
N SER A 103 -2.91 -11.87 9.23
CA SER A 103 -2.13 -10.99 10.09
C SER A 103 -3.06 -10.00 10.80
N MET A 104 -2.85 -9.80 12.09
CA MET A 104 -3.66 -8.93 12.94
C MET A 104 -2.80 -7.81 13.52
N ALA A 105 -3.37 -6.61 13.64
CA ALA A 105 -2.71 -5.47 14.28
C ALA A 105 -2.77 -5.53 15.82
N GLY A 106 -3.76 -6.22 16.36
CA GLY A 106 -3.94 -6.42 17.79
C GLY A 106 -5.14 -5.70 18.39
N PHE A 107 -6.00 -5.11 17.55
CA PHE A 107 -7.31 -4.64 18.03
C PHE A 107 -8.23 -5.81 18.37
N GLU A 108 -9.16 -5.56 19.27
CA GLU A 108 -10.12 -6.54 19.75
C GLU A 108 -11.56 -6.30 19.23
N PRO A 109 -12.43 -7.33 19.24
CA PRO A 109 -13.84 -7.18 18.86
C PRO A 109 -14.56 -6.09 19.68
N GLY A 110 -15.22 -5.13 19.01
CA GLY A 110 -15.90 -4.02 19.67
C GLY A 110 -14.99 -2.89 20.18
N GLU A 111 -13.70 -2.94 19.86
CA GLU A 111 -12.78 -1.86 20.20
C GLU A 111 -13.09 -0.61 19.40
N THR A 112 -12.94 0.55 20.06
CA THR A 112 -13.11 1.87 19.44
C THR A 112 -11.76 2.55 19.30
N ALA A 113 -11.39 2.87 18.07
CA ALA A 113 -10.14 3.55 17.69
C ALA A 113 -10.46 4.69 16.72
N THR A 114 -9.47 5.38 16.19
CA THR A 114 -9.67 6.34 15.11
C THR A 114 -9.44 5.70 13.74
N TYR A 115 -9.95 6.31 12.66
CA TYR A 115 -9.56 5.90 11.31
C TYR A 115 -8.05 5.93 11.13
N LYS A 116 -7.38 6.93 11.72
CA LYS A 116 -5.92 7.04 11.69
C LYS A 116 -5.25 5.80 12.26
N ASP A 117 -5.69 5.32 13.42
CA ASP A 117 -5.15 4.12 14.05
C ASP A 117 -5.33 2.88 13.16
N LEU A 118 -6.50 2.74 12.51
CA LEU A 118 -6.77 1.63 11.59
C LEU A 118 -5.93 1.72 10.32
N LEU A 119 -5.69 2.92 9.78
CA LEU A 119 -4.84 3.10 8.59
C LEU A 119 -3.39 2.68 8.88
N TYR A 120 -2.83 3.09 10.03
CA TYR A 120 -1.52 2.64 10.47
C TYR A 120 -1.50 1.13 10.77
N GLY A 121 -2.54 0.60 11.42
CA GLY A 121 -2.70 -0.82 11.71
C GLY A 121 -2.81 -1.69 10.46
N ALA A 122 -3.37 -1.17 9.37
CA ALA A 122 -3.45 -1.87 8.09
C ALA A 122 -2.07 -2.01 7.42
N ILE A 123 -1.21 -1.00 7.52
CA ILE A 123 0.09 -0.97 6.80
C ILE A 123 1.21 -1.56 7.66
N LEU A 124 1.47 -1.07 8.88
CA LEU A 124 2.66 -1.44 9.65
C LEU A 124 2.64 -2.93 10.06
N PRO A 125 1.71 -3.40 10.91
CA PRO A 125 1.61 -4.80 11.28
C PRO A 125 0.80 -5.63 10.26
N SER A 126 0.31 -5.00 9.19
CA SER A 126 -0.49 -5.67 8.15
C SER A 126 -1.83 -6.23 8.68
N GLY A 127 -2.52 -5.50 9.56
CA GLY A 127 -3.75 -5.91 10.25
C GLY A 127 -4.95 -6.12 9.32
N GLY A 128 -5.45 -7.35 9.24
CA GLY A 128 -6.64 -7.69 8.44
C GLY A 128 -7.91 -7.10 9.04
N GLU A 129 -8.04 -7.10 10.37
CA GLU A 129 -9.16 -6.49 11.07
C GLU A 129 -9.28 -5.00 10.79
N CYS A 130 -8.15 -4.29 10.66
CA CYS A 130 -8.14 -2.88 10.29
C CYS A 130 -8.72 -2.67 8.89
N CYS A 131 -8.33 -3.51 7.92
CA CYS A 131 -8.81 -3.41 6.55
C CYS A 131 -10.31 -3.63 6.43
N ILE A 132 -10.85 -4.68 7.06
CA ILE A 132 -12.28 -4.97 7.01
C ILE A 132 -13.08 -3.94 7.81
N ALA A 133 -12.55 -3.47 8.97
CA ALA A 133 -13.18 -2.41 9.74
C ALA A 133 -13.25 -1.10 8.95
N LEU A 134 -12.17 -0.69 8.26
CA LEU A 134 -12.19 0.45 7.34
C LEU A 134 -13.27 0.28 6.27
N ALA A 135 -13.30 -0.86 5.60
CA ALA A 135 -14.27 -1.14 4.53
C ALA A 135 -15.72 -1.05 5.01
N LYS A 136 -16.05 -1.71 6.13
CA LYS A 136 -17.42 -1.73 6.67
C LYS A 136 -17.86 -0.36 7.16
N ASN A 137 -16.98 0.39 7.83
CA ASN A 137 -17.32 1.74 8.32
C ASN A 137 -17.47 2.76 7.18
N ILE A 138 -16.72 2.62 6.07
CA ILE A 138 -16.76 3.56 4.93
C ILE A 138 -17.89 3.21 3.95
N SER A 139 -18.10 1.93 3.67
CA SER A 139 -18.98 1.46 2.59
C SER A 139 -20.14 0.58 3.06
N GLY A 140 -20.27 0.32 4.37
CA GLY A 140 -21.29 -0.54 4.95
C GLY A 140 -20.96 -2.02 4.87
N THR A 141 -20.34 -2.50 3.79
CA THR A 141 -19.88 -3.89 3.62
C THR A 141 -18.50 -3.94 2.96
N GLU A 142 -17.79 -5.06 3.14
CA GLU A 142 -16.50 -5.27 2.47
C GLU A 142 -16.68 -5.38 0.94
N GLU A 143 -17.73 -6.04 0.47
CA GLU A 143 -18.01 -6.19 -0.96
C GLU A 143 -18.22 -4.83 -1.64
N ALA A 144 -18.94 -3.90 -1.01
CA ALA A 144 -19.15 -2.56 -1.53
C ALA A 144 -17.84 -1.75 -1.59
N PHE A 145 -16.94 -1.98 -0.64
CA PHE A 145 -15.62 -1.37 -0.63
C PHE A 145 -14.69 -1.98 -1.70
N VAL A 146 -14.70 -3.30 -1.87
CA VAL A 146 -13.96 -4.01 -2.91
C VAL A 146 -14.39 -3.55 -4.31
N ALA A 147 -15.67 -3.25 -4.50
CA ALA A 147 -16.14 -2.66 -5.76
C ALA A 147 -15.43 -1.30 -6.04
N LYS A 148 -15.26 -0.44 -5.02
CA LYS A 148 -14.49 0.81 -5.16
C LYS A 148 -12.99 0.55 -5.44
N MET A 149 -12.40 -0.48 -4.81
CA MET A 149 -11.00 -0.86 -5.09
C MET A 149 -10.83 -1.25 -6.56
N ASN A 150 -11.73 -2.05 -7.12
CA ASN A 150 -11.69 -2.45 -8.52
C ASN A 150 -11.97 -1.29 -9.46
N GLU A 151 -12.90 -0.39 -9.13
CA GLU A 151 -13.12 0.85 -9.88
C GLU A 151 -11.86 1.72 -9.91
N LYS A 152 -11.18 1.87 -8.77
CA LYS A 152 -9.91 2.59 -8.67
C LYS A 152 -8.82 1.94 -9.51
N ALA A 153 -8.70 0.60 -9.47
CA ALA A 153 -7.74 -0.15 -10.28
C ALA A 153 -7.94 0.09 -11.78
N VAL A 154 -9.19 0.04 -12.24
CA VAL A 154 -9.56 0.36 -13.63
C VAL A 154 -9.20 1.81 -13.97
N GLY A 155 -9.52 2.76 -13.07
CA GLY A 155 -9.23 4.18 -13.25
C GLY A 155 -7.73 4.48 -13.33
N LEU A 156 -6.89 3.72 -12.65
CA LEU A 156 -5.43 3.79 -12.70
C LEU A 156 -4.82 3.06 -13.91
N GLY A 157 -5.61 2.28 -14.66
CA GLY A 157 -5.13 1.49 -15.79
C GLY A 157 -4.41 0.20 -15.37
N MET A 158 -4.69 -0.34 -14.19
CA MET A 158 -4.17 -1.62 -13.68
C MET A 158 -4.85 -2.79 -14.41
N LYS A 159 -4.29 -3.20 -15.53
CA LYS A 159 -4.92 -4.13 -16.49
C LYS A 159 -4.88 -5.60 -16.06
N HIS A 160 -3.99 -5.93 -15.13
CA HIS A 160 -3.73 -7.28 -14.65
C HIS A 160 -4.13 -7.44 -13.18
N THR A 161 -5.13 -6.64 -12.71
CA THR A 161 -5.50 -6.60 -11.29
C THR A 161 -7.00 -6.81 -11.12
N HIS A 162 -7.34 -7.66 -10.15
CA HIS A 162 -8.67 -7.83 -9.63
C HIS A 162 -8.60 -8.15 -8.14
N PHE A 163 -9.37 -7.43 -7.35
CA PHE A 163 -9.49 -7.60 -5.91
C PHE A 163 -10.80 -8.29 -5.55
N THR A 164 -10.76 -9.27 -4.63
CA THR A 164 -11.93 -9.95 -4.07
C THR A 164 -12.15 -9.65 -2.60
N ASN A 165 -11.11 -9.14 -1.92
CA ASN A 165 -11.14 -8.78 -0.51
C ASN A 165 -10.19 -7.60 -0.23
N THR A 166 -10.25 -7.05 0.99
CA THR A 166 -9.45 -5.90 1.41
C THR A 166 -8.12 -6.25 2.05
N THR A 167 -7.90 -7.52 2.36
CA THR A 167 -6.80 -8.01 3.20
C THR A 167 -5.64 -8.62 2.41
N GLY A 168 -5.93 -9.11 1.20
CA GLY A 168 -5.01 -9.92 0.40
C GLY A 168 -5.00 -11.39 0.78
N LEU A 169 -6.01 -11.88 1.50
CA LEU A 169 -6.23 -13.30 1.71
C LEU A 169 -6.43 -14.01 0.38
N GLN A 170 -5.99 -15.28 0.35
CA GLN A 170 -5.91 -16.04 -0.89
C GLN A 170 -7.30 -16.31 -1.49
N ASP A 171 -7.47 -15.91 -2.74
CA ASP A 171 -8.61 -16.25 -3.59
C ASP A 171 -8.12 -16.40 -5.03
N VAL A 172 -8.75 -17.30 -5.80
CA VAL A 172 -8.35 -17.58 -7.19
C VAL A 172 -8.54 -16.38 -8.10
N ASP A 173 -9.53 -15.54 -7.78
CA ASP A 173 -9.86 -14.32 -8.54
C ASP A 173 -9.21 -13.07 -7.95
N HIS A 174 -8.36 -13.22 -6.90
CA HIS A 174 -7.61 -12.12 -6.27
C HIS A 174 -6.18 -12.11 -6.81
N TYR A 175 -5.90 -11.25 -7.78
CA TYR A 175 -4.61 -11.22 -8.46
C TYR A 175 -4.18 -9.80 -8.85
N SER A 176 -2.89 -9.66 -9.14
CA SER A 176 -2.29 -8.43 -9.67
C SER A 176 -1.03 -8.76 -10.51
N SER A 177 -0.28 -7.74 -10.90
CA SER A 177 1.08 -7.83 -11.45
C SER A 177 1.99 -6.82 -10.74
N VAL A 178 3.32 -6.99 -10.82
CA VAL A 178 4.23 -6.01 -10.22
C VAL A 178 4.20 -4.67 -10.95
N GLU A 179 3.88 -4.68 -12.25
CA GLU A 179 3.61 -3.47 -13.03
C GLU A 179 2.44 -2.68 -12.44
N ASP A 180 1.29 -3.33 -12.21
CA ASP A 180 0.11 -2.71 -11.66
C ASP A 180 0.32 -2.26 -10.20
N LEU A 181 1.02 -3.06 -9.39
CA LEU A 181 1.38 -2.68 -8.03
C LEU A 181 2.33 -1.47 -7.99
N GLY A 182 3.20 -1.35 -8.99
CA GLY A 182 4.02 -0.15 -9.18
C GLY A 182 3.19 1.10 -9.50
N ILE A 183 2.21 0.97 -10.40
CA ILE A 183 1.25 2.04 -10.71
C ILE A 183 0.50 2.46 -9.45
N LEU A 184 -0.01 1.49 -8.69
CA LEU A 184 -0.73 1.72 -7.44
C LEU A 184 0.13 2.49 -6.42
N LEU A 185 1.34 2.00 -6.14
CA LEU A 185 2.19 2.62 -5.12
C LEU A 185 2.61 4.03 -5.53
N LYS A 186 2.95 4.25 -6.81
CA LYS A 186 3.25 5.58 -7.34
C LYS A 186 2.08 6.55 -7.15
N GLU A 187 0.85 6.12 -7.39
CA GLU A 187 -0.34 6.94 -7.15
C GLU A 187 -0.56 7.20 -5.68
N ALA A 188 -0.48 6.16 -4.85
CA ALA A 188 -0.70 6.25 -3.41
C ALA A 188 0.29 7.19 -2.72
N LEU A 189 1.56 7.19 -3.11
CA LEU A 189 2.59 8.07 -2.55
C LEU A 189 2.37 9.57 -2.85
N LYS A 190 1.49 9.94 -3.80
CA LYS A 190 1.07 11.34 -4.00
C LYS A 190 0.18 11.85 -2.86
N ASN A 191 -0.51 10.95 -2.14
CA ASN A 191 -1.26 11.30 -0.96
C ASN A 191 -0.30 11.45 0.23
N GLN A 192 -0.21 12.64 0.79
CA GLN A 192 0.73 12.94 1.88
C GLN A 192 0.51 12.04 3.11
N THR A 193 -0.73 11.76 3.47
CA THR A 193 -1.05 10.88 4.61
C THR A 193 -0.64 9.44 4.32
N PHE A 194 -0.87 8.94 3.10
CA PHE A 194 -0.39 7.61 2.70
C PHE A 194 1.13 7.54 2.77
N HIS A 195 1.83 8.56 2.23
CA HIS A 195 3.29 8.63 2.26
C HIS A 195 3.81 8.59 3.70
N GLU A 196 3.21 9.40 4.61
CA GLU A 196 3.58 9.40 6.03
C GLU A 196 3.41 8.01 6.66
N ILE A 197 2.25 7.37 6.47
CA ILE A 197 1.98 6.02 7.01
C ILE A 197 2.98 5.01 6.45
N PHE A 198 3.20 5.00 5.14
CA PHE A 198 4.02 4.02 4.44
C PHE A 198 5.51 4.11 4.78
N THR A 199 5.99 5.29 5.19
CA THR A 199 7.39 5.53 5.56
C THR A 199 7.63 5.56 7.08
N THR A 200 6.59 5.26 7.88
CA THR A 200 6.68 5.23 9.34
C THR A 200 7.14 3.85 9.83
N ASP A 201 8.17 3.81 10.68
CA ASP A 201 8.67 2.58 11.30
C ASP A 201 7.85 2.15 12.52
N THR A 202 7.30 3.11 13.25
CA THR A 202 6.65 2.88 14.55
C THR A 202 5.49 3.84 14.75
N TYR A 203 4.33 3.33 15.16
CA TYR A 203 3.14 4.13 15.49
C TYR A 203 2.54 3.68 16.82
N SER A 204 2.28 4.63 17.73
CA SER A 204 1.65 4.34 19.03
C SER A 204 0.17 4.69 18.99
N VAL A 205 -0.66 3.69 19.17
CA VAL A 205 -2.12 3.82 19.34
C VAL A 205 -2.38 4.40 20.73
N PRO A 206 -3.16 5.50 20.85
CA PRO A 206 -3.53 6.04 22.16
C PRO A 206 -4.40 5.06 22.96
N PRO A 207 -4.65 5.32 24.25
CA PRO A 207 -5.60 4.53 25.03
C PRO A 207 -6.97 4.40 24.36
N THR A 208 -7.48 3.16 24.32
CA THR A 208 -8.80 2.80 23.79
C THR A 208 -9.70 2.29 24.91
N ASN A 209 -10.94 1.92 24.59
CA ASN A 209 -11.86 1.29 25.55
C ASN A 209 -11.42 -0.11 26.00
N LEU A 210 -10.57 -0.82 25.19
CA LEU A 210 -10.09 -2.18 25.52
C LEU A 210 -8.60 -2.23 25.81
N HIS A 211 -7.82 -1.25 25.34
CA HIS A 211 -6.40 -1.08 25.65
C HIS A 211 -6.17 0.24 26.40
N PRO A 212 -6.36 0.29 27.73
CA PRO A 212 -6.27 1.53 28.50
C PRO A 212 -4.87 2.14 28.57
N GLU A 213 -3.82 1.38 28.26
CA GLU A 213 -2.44 1.89 28.16
C GLU A 213 -2.03 2.23 26.72
N GLY A 214 -2.92 1.97 25.74
CA GLY A 214 -2.56 1.99 24.35
C GLY A 214 -1.57 0.87 23.99
N PHE A 215 -1.11 0.84 22.73
CA PHE A 215 -0.11 -0.13 22.26
C PHE A 215 0.63 0.41 21.02
N THR A 216 1.65 -0.30 20.55
CA THR A 216 2.52 0.22 19.49
C THR A 216 2.66 -0.77 18.35
N PHE A 217 2.49 -0.27 17.11
CA PHE A 217 2.81 -1.00 15.88
C PHE A 217 4.27 -0.81 15.51
N HIS A 218 4.83 -1.83 14.90
CA HIS A 218 6.14 -1.80 14.25
C HIS A 218 6.01 -2.31 12.81
N SER A 219 6.78 -1.73 11.90
CA SER A 219 6.90 -2.15 10.50
C SER A 219 7.80 -3.38 10.37
#